data_f1e62d7646790abd59098626b7e68680
#
_entry.id   f1e62d7646790abd59098626b7e68680
#
_cell.length_a   1.000
_cell.length_b   1.000
_cell.length_c   1.000
_cell.angle_alpha   90.00
_cell.angle_beta   90.00
_cell.angle_gamma   90.00
#
_symmetry.space_group_name_H-M   'P 1'
#
loop_
_entity.id
_entity.type
_entity.pdbx_description
1 polymer ?
#
loop_
_entity_poly.entity_id
_entity_poly.type
_entity_poly.pdbx_seq_one_letter_code
_entity_poly.pdbx_strand_id
1 'polypeptide(L)'
;MQILIVEDDVRLARALAHILEENGYGTDVVHNGADGLAYAESGIYDVVILDVMLPKMDGFTVVAELRRKNVSTPVLLLTARDAVPDKITGLDSGADDYMTKPFSPAELLAHLRALTRRQGEAIFEKLDVGDLSLNLESYDLTCGQKAIHLSFKEFSLAKVLMSNAGQVVSKELLIERVWGVESSAEDNNVEAYVSFLRKKMRFLGSKACIETIRKAGYRFAADGAAA
;
A
#
# COMPACT_ATOMS: atom_id res chain seq x y z
N MET A 1 -2.75 -1.09 -0.90
CA MET A 1 -1.58 -0.23 -0.69
C MET A 1 -1.64 0.30 0.71
N GLN A 2 -0.57 0.15 1.48
CA GLN A 2 -0.50 0.57 2.88
C GLN A 2 0.29 1.87 2.99
N ILE A 3 -0.28 2.89 3.63
CA ILE A 3 0.31 4.23 3.76
C ILE A 3 0.54 4.52 5.24
N LEU A 4 1.76 4.94 5.58
CA LEU A 4 2.06 5.49 6.89
C LEU A 4 1.83 7.00 6.87
N ILE A 5 1.06 7.52 7.82
CA ILE A 5 0.84 8.94 8.04
C ILE A 5 1.58 9.35 9.31
N VAL A 6 2.51 10.30 9.21
CA VAL A 6 3.27 10.86 10.32
C VAL A 6 2.91 12.34 10.43
N GLU A 7 2.00 12.67 11.34
CA GLU A 7 1.40 14.01 11.48
C GLU A 7 1.05 14.25 12.95
N ASP A 8 1.51 15.33 13.55
CA ASP A 8 1.27 15.64 14.97
C ASP A 8 -0.12 16.26 15.22
N ASP A 9 -0.70 16.94 14.22
CA ASP A 9 -2.10 17.37 14.30
C ASP A 9 -3.05 16.18 14.12
N VAL A 10 -3.60 15.71 15.23
CA VAL A 10 -4.53 14.57 15.28
C VAL A 10 -5.75 14.75 14.38
N ARG A 11 -6.22 16.00 14.20
CA ARG A 11 -7.40 16.27 13.34
C ARG A 11 -7.05 16.10 11.87
N LEU A 12 -5.92 16.66 11.46
CA LEU A 12 -5.42 16.53 10.11
C LEU A 12 -5.06 15.08 9.80
N ALA A 13 -4.38 14.39 10.70
CA ALA A 13 -4.03 12.99 10.55
C ALA A 13 -5.27 12.09 10.34
N ARG A 14 -6.34 12.30 11.11
CA ARG A 14 -7.62 11.60 10.93
C ARG A 14 -8.30 11.95 9.61
N ALA A 15 -8.26 13.22 9.19
CA ALA A 15 -8.84 13.62 7.91
C ALA A 15 -8.09 12.98 6.73
N LEU A 16 -6.76 12.93 6.79
CA LEU A 16 -5.93 12.24 5.81
C LEU A 16 -6.26 10.75 5.76
N ALA A 17 -6.28 10.07 6.91
CA ALA A 17 -6.63 8.66 6.99
C ALA A 17 -8.00 8.38 6.36
N HIS A 18 -9.01 9.18 6.71
CA HIS A 18 -10.35 9.04 6.15
C HIS A 18 -10.40 9.20 4.63
N ILE A 19 -9.75 10.26 4.08
CA ILE A 19 -9.66 10.48 2.64
C ILE A 19 -9.01 9.27 1.94
N LEU A 20 -7.93 8.77 2.51
CA LEU A 20 -7.18 7.65 1.93
C LEU A 20 -7.96 6.33 2.01
N GLU A 21 -8.63 6.05 3.13
CA GLU A 21 -9.47 4.87 3.32
C GLU A 21 -10.67 4.86 2.38
N GLU A 22 -11.35 6.01 2.17
CA GLU A 22 -12.42 6.15 1.18
C GLU A 22 -11.94 5.87 -0.26
N ASN A 23 -10.65 6.14 -0.54
CA ASN A 23 -10.02 5.86 -1.82
C ASN A 23 -9.29 4.51 -1.87
N GLY A 24 -9.55 3.65 -0.89
CA GLY A 24 -9.12 2.27 -0.91
C GLY A 24 -7.70 2.02 -0.44
N TYR A 25 -7.06 2.93 0.27
CA TYR A 25 -5.76 2.73 0.91
C TYR A 25 -5.93 2.22 2.34
N GLY A 26 -5.04 1.35 2.80
CA GLY A 26 -4.90 1.08 4.23
C GLY A 26 -4.01 2.15 4.86
N THR A 27 -4.29 2.56 6.09
CA THR A 27 -3.53 3.63 6.76
C THR A 27 -3.14 3.23 8.18
N ASP A 28 -1.91 3.57 8.56
CA ASP A 28 -1.48 3.63 9.95
C ASP A 28 -1.06 5.06 10.26
N VAL A 29 -1.33 5.53 11.47
CA VAL A 29 -1.10 6.92 11.88
C VAL A 29 -0.21 6.98 13.10
N VAL A 30 0.84 7.77 13.04
CA VAL A 30 1.70 8.11 14.19
C VAL A 30 1.90 9.62 14.30
N HIS A 31 2.19 10.12 15.51
CA HIS A 31 2.12 11.55 15.81
C HIS A 31 3.46 12.19 16.15
N ASN A 32 4.57 11.54 15.84
CA ASN A 32 5.91 12.10 16.03
C ASN A 32 6.93 11.41 15.11
N GLY A 33 8.04 12.08 14.83
CA GLY A 33 9.03 11.58 13.88
C GLY A 33 9.79 10.34 14.35
N ALA A 34 9.98 10.13 15.64
CA ALA A 34 10.68 8.94 16.15
C ALA A 34 9.87 7.67 15.91
N ASP A 35 8.56 7.71 16.19
CA ASP A 35 7.66 6.61 15.90
C ASP A 35 7.51 6.44 14.37
N GLY A 36 7.44 7.57 13.62
CA GLY A 36 7.42 7.56 12.15
C GLY A 36 8.61 6.80 11.54
N LEU A 37 9.81 7.06 12.03
CA LEU A 37 11.01 6.34 11.63
C LEU A 37 10.90 4.85 11.93
N ALA A 38 10.54 4.48 13.16
CA ALA A 38 10.44 3.09 13.58
C ALA A 38 9.42 2.29 12.76
N TYR A 39 8.26 2.90 12.47
CA TYR A 39 7.23 2.26 11.65
C TYR A 39 7.68 2.13 10.18
N ALA A 40 8.26 3.16 9.59
CA ALA A 40 8.72 3.15 8.21
C ALA A 40 9.84 2.10 7.96
N GLU A 41 10.67 1.81 8.97
CA GLU A 41 11.70 0.78 8.90
C GLU A 41 11.14 -0.65 8.78
N SER A 42 9.88 -0.89 9.14
CA SER A 42 9.26 -2.21 9.02
C SER A 42 9.16 -2.73 7.59
N GLY A 43 9.22 -1.83 6.60
CA GLY A 43 9.17 -2.18 5.16
C GLY A 43 7.79 -2.62 4.66
N ILE A 44 6.73 -2.48 5.47
CA ILE A 44 5.36 -2.87 5.07
C ILE A 44 4.62 -1.78 4.30
N TYR A 45 5.08 -0.52 4.39
CA TYR A 45 4.42 0.62 3.76
C TYR A 45 4.87 0.81 2.32
N ASP A 46 3.90 1.12 1.48
CA ASP A 46 4.14 1.44 0.07
C ASP A 46 4.52 2.93 -0.11
N VAL A 47 4.06 3.81 0.80
CA VAL A 47 4.39 5.25 0.86
C VAL A 47 4.34 5.73 2.30
N VAL A 48 5.17 6.71 2.63
CA VAL A 48 5.10 7.48 3.89
C VAL A 48 4.67 8.91 3.55
N ILE A 49 3.60 9.40 4.18
CA ILE A 49 3.22 10.82 4.23
C ILE A 49 3.78 11.38 5.53
N LEU A 50 4.61 12.40 5.45
CA LEU A 50 5.42 12.86 6.57
C LEU A 50 5.38 14.37 6.71
N ASP A 51 4.88 14.90 7.83
CA ASP A 51 5.06 16.32 8.12
C ASP A 51 6.53 16.62 8.44
N VAL A 52 6.96 17.80 8.08
CA VAL A 52 8.29 18.31 8.42
C VAL A 52 8.34 18.74 9.88
N MET A 53 7.28 19.37 10.39
CA MET A 53 7.27 19.97 11.74
C MET A 53 6.72 18.99 12.78
N LEU A 54 7.51 17.97 13.10
CA LEU A 54 7.12 16.93 14.06
C LEU A 54 7.86 17.07 15.41
N PRO A 55 7.22 16.68 16.51
CA PRO A 55 7.90 16.55 17.80
C PRO A 55 8.89 15.37 17.79
N LYS A 56 9.86 15.40 18.70
CA LYS A 56 10.95 14.44 18.92
C LYS A 56 11.98 14.40 17.80
N MET A 57 11.57 14.34 16.54
CA MET A 57 12.44 14.27 15.37
C MET A 57 11.71 14.93 14.19
N ASP A 58 12.32 15.93 13.54
CA ASP A 58 11.74 16.60 12.38
C ASP A 58 11.72 15.69 11.14
N GLY A 59 10.83 16.01 10.18
CA GLY A 59 10.63 15.17 9.02
C GLY A 59 11.84 15.04 8.11
N PHE A 60 12.67 16.07 7.98
CA PHE A 60 13.91 15.99 7.17
C PHE A 60 14.90 15.01 7.79
N THR A 61 15.03 15.04 9.12
CA THR A 61 15.86 14.08 9.86
C THR A 61 15.34 12.65 9.70
N VAL A 62 14.01 12.45 9.76
CA VAL A 62 13.39 11.13 9.52
C VAL A 62 13.77 10.60 8.14
N VAL A 63 13.61 11.42 7.09
CA VAL A 63 13.97 11.01 5.71
C VAL A 63 15.44 10.64 5.60
N ALA A 64 16.35 11.51 6.11
CA ALA A 64 17.78 11.26 6.07
C ALA A 64 18.16 9.93 6.76
N GLU A 65 17.57 9.64 7.92
CA GLU A 65 17.79 8.38 8.66
C GLU A 65 17.26 7.16 7.89
N LEU A 66 16.07 7.26 7.27
CA LEU A 66 15.54 6.18 6.41
C LEU A 66 16.50 5.87 5.27
N ARG A 67 17.00 6.88 4.57
CA ARG A 67 17.93 6.69 3.45
C ARG A 67 19.27 6.15 3.92
N ARG A 68 19.79 6.61 5.08
CA ARG A 68 21.02 6.06 5.69
C ARG A 68 20.88 4.58 6.02
N LYS A 69 19.67 4.11 6.37
CA LYS A 69 19.36 2.71 6.66
C LYS A 69 18.95 1.91 5.42
N ASN A 70 19.11 2.48 4.20
CA ASN A 70 18.73 1.88 2.93
C ASN A 70 17.22 1.56 2.81
N VAL A 71 16.36 2.26 3.53
CA VAL A 71 14.91 2.17 3.36
C VAL A 71 14.54 3.00 2.12
N SER A 72 14.05 2.35 1.09
CA SER A 72 13.70 2.96 -0.21
C SER A 72 12.20 3.28 -0.34
N THR A 73 11.41 3.09 0.71
CA THR A 73 9.99 3.46 0.71
C THR A 73 9.84 4.93 0.28
N PRO A 74 9.00 5.23 -0.72
CA PRO A 74 8.75 6.60 -1.16
C PRO A 74 8.19 7.46 -0.02
N VAL A 75 8.70 8.70 0.09
CA VAL A 75 8.29 9.66 1.12
C VAL A 75 7.74 10.91 0.45
N LEU A 76 6.49 11.26 0.77
CA LEU A 76 5.84 12.52 0.47
C LEU A 76 5.95 13.44 1.69
N LEU A 77 6.74 14.50 1.58
CA LEU A 77 6.76 15.54 2.61
C LEU A 77 5.51 16.44 2.48
N LEU A 78 4.79 16.61 3.58
CA LEU A 78 3.57 17.40 3.66
C LEU A 78 3.74 18.47 4.74
N THR A 79 3.81 19.75 4.37
CA THR A 79 4.20 20.80 5.31
C THR A 79 3.60 22.16 5.01
N ALA A 80 3.54 23.03 6.02
CA ALA A 80 3.15 24.42 5.88
C ALA A 80 4.27 25.32 5.30
N ARG A 81 5.50 24.80 5.14
CA ARG A 81 6.63 25.54 4.60
C ARG A 81 6.55 25.55 3.07
N ASP A 82 6.36 26.74 2.49
CA ASP A 82 6.21 26.96 1.05
C ASP A 82 7.42 27.61 0.40
N ALA A 83 8.39 28.06 1.19
CA ALA A 83 9.60 28.72 0.68
C ALA A 83 10.45 27.77 -0.17
N VAL A 84 10.98 28.30 -1.28
CA VAL A 84 11.82 27.53 -2.22
C VAL A 84 13.00 26.84 -1.51
N PRO A 85 13.73 27.48 -0.56
CA PRO A 85 14.80 26.81 0.17
C PRO A 85 14.34 25.58 0.96
N ASP A 86 13.14 25.61 1.55
CA ASP A 86 12.61 24.46 2.30
C ASP A 86 12.30 23.27 1.38
N LYS A 87 11.77 23.55 0.18
CA LYS A 87 11.52 22.52 -0.84
C LYS A 87 12.82 21.86 -1.32
N ILE A 88 13.85 22.66 -1.56
CA ILE A 88 15.18 22.16 -1.95
C ILE A 88 15.74 21.29 -0.81
N THR A 89 15.71 21.76 0.42
CA THR A 89 16.19 21.00 1.59
C THR A 89 15.43 19.67 1.74
N GLY A 90 14.13 19.68 1.51
CA GLY A 90 13.29 18.47 1.56
C GLY A 90 13.71 17.42 0.54
N LEU A 91 13.89 17.84 -0.71
CA LEU A 91 14.32 16.92 -1.78
C LEU A 91 15.78 16.48 -1.59
N ASP A 92 16.66 17.36 -1.16
CA ASP A 92 18.07 17.04 -0.88
C ASP A 92 18.22 16.08 0.33
N SER A 93 17.25 16.06 1.25
CA SER A 93 17.21 15.07 2.35
C SER A 93 16.91 13.65 1.87
N GLY A 94 16.50 13.48 0.61
CA GLY A 94 16.17 12.21 -0.01
C GLY A 94 14.66 11.89 -0.04
N ALA A 95 13.79 12.90 0.17
CA ALA A 95 12.36 12.75 -0.08
C ALA A 95 12.09 12.60 -1.58
N ASP A 96 11.06 11.86 -1.92
CA ASP A 96 10.71 11.59 -3.32
C ASP A 96 9.75 12.64 -3.87
N ASP A 97 9.01 13.33 -2.99
CA ASP A 97 8.09 14.39 -3.39
C ASP A 97 7.80 15.35 -2.22
N TYR A 98 7.23 16.52 -2.55
CA TYR A 98 6.98 17.59 -1.59
C TYR A 98 5.67 18.30 -1.91
N MET A 99 4.76 18.41 -0.94
CA MET A 99 3.47 19.08 -1.09
C MET A 99 3.22 20.08 0.04
N THR A 100 2.70 21.25 -0.29
CA THR A 100 2.41 22.32 0.68
C THR A 100 0.98 22.30 1.20
N LYS A 101 0.81 22.53 2.49
CA LYS A 101 -0.49 22.82 3.12
C LYS A 101 -0.88 24.30 2.85
N PRO A 102 -2.15 24.61 2.49
CA PRO A 102 -3.27 23.70 2.29
C PRO A 102 -3.26 23.04 0.91
N PHE A 103 -3.76 21.82 0.82
CA PHE A 103 -3.85 21.02 -0.39
C PHE A 103 -5.27 20.49 -0.60
N SER A 104 -5.59 20.08 -1.81
CA SER A 104 -6.85 19.39 -2.10
C SER A 104 -6.69 17.87 -1.97
N PRO A 105 -7.77 17.13 -1.61
CA PRO A 105 -7.75 15.66 -1.64
C PRO A 105 -7.32 15.09 -3.00
N ALA A 106 -7.79 15.71 -4.10
CA ALA A 106 -7.44 15.28 -5.44
C ALA A 106 -5.94 15.41 -5.75
N GLU A 107 -5.30 16.48 -5.24
CA GLU A 107 -3.87 16.73 -5.37
C GLU A 107 -3.07 15.68 -4.59
N LEU A 108 -3.42 15.43 -3.32
CA LEU A 108 -2.79 14.39 -2.51
C LEU A 108 -2.84 13.02 -3.20
N LEU A 109 -4.00 12.62 -3.69
CA LEU A 109 -4.17 11.36 -4.40
C LEU A 109 -3.36 11.30 -5.70
N ALA A 110 -3.18 12.43 -6.40
CA ALA A 110 -2.36 12.49 -7.60
C ALA A 110 -0.87 12.27 -7.28
N HIS A 111 -0.34 12.92 -6.23
CA HIS A 111 1.03 12.73 -5.75
C HIS A 111 1.27 11.27 -5.31
N LEU A 112 0.34 10.67 -4.57
CA LEU A 112 0.47 9.28 -4.15
C LEU A 112 0.51 8.31 -5.33
N ARG A 113 -0.35 8.51 -6.35
CA ARG A 113 -0.28 7.71 -7.58
C ARG A 113 1.06 7.87 -8.32
N ALA A 114 1.62 9.09 -8.35
CA ALA A 114 2.91 9.35 -8.97
C ALA A 114 4.06 8.64 -8.24
N LEU A 115 4.07 8.71 -6.90
CA LEU A 115 5.09 8.09 -6.05
C LEU A 115 5.06 6.55 -6.08
N THR A 116 3.88 5.97 -6.21
CA THR A 116 3.73 4.51 -6.26
C THR A 116 3.99 3.91 -7.62
N ARG A 117 4.15 4.76 -8.63
CA ARG A 117 4.58 4.36 -9.97
C ARG A 117 6.09 4.08 -9.96
N ARG A 118 6.48 2.81 -9.91
CA ARG A 118 7.91 2.40 -9.92
C ARG A 118 8.61 2.93 -11.15
N GLN A 119 9.75 3.60 -10.96
CA GLN A 119 10.62 4.02 -12.07
C GLN A 119 11.13 2.77 -12.81
N GLY A 120 10.78 2.67 -14.09
CA GLY A 120 11.25 1.59 -14.97
C GLY A 120 10.26 0.46 -15.23
N GLU A 121 9.14 0.38 -14.52
CA GLU A 121 8.03 -0.46 -14.97
C GLU A 121 7.18 0.34 -15.97
N ALA A 122 7.09 -0.16 -17.19
CA ALA A 122 6.00 0.21 -18.10
C ALA A 122 4.70 0.18 -17.30
N ILE A 123 3.80 1.13 -17.53
CA ILE A 123 2.52 1.27 -16.84
C ILE A 123 1.84 -0.10 -16.82
N PHE A 124 2.12 -0.91 -15.80
CA PHE A 124 1.29 -2.08 -15.56
C PHE A 124 0.03 -1.56 -14.85
N GLU A 125 -0.87 -0.99 -15.64
CA GLU A 125 -2.26 -0.77 -15.22
C GLU A 125 -2.90 -2.07 -14.76
N LYS A 126 -2.23 -3.19 -15.03
CA LYS A 126 -2.71 -4.55 -14.79
C LYS A 126 -1.61 -5.45 -14.28
N LEU A 127 -1.97 -6.33 -13.36
CA LEU A 127 -1.13 -7.43 -12.89
C LEU A 127 -1.66 -8.74 -13.48
N ASP A 128 -0.91 -9.32 -14.40
CA ASP A 128 -1.32 -10.52 -15.14
C ASP A 128 -0.67 -11.77 -14.53
N VAL A 129 -1.48 -12.78 -14.18
CA VAL A 129 -1.01 -14.08 -13.72
C VAL A 129 -1.90 -15.19 -14.29
N GLY A 130 -1.33 -16.04 -15.13
CA GLY A 130 -2.07 -17.06 -15.85
C GLY A 130 -3.09 -16.43 -16.82
N ASP A 131 -4.36 -16.77 -16.63
CA ASP A 131 -5.48 -16.24 -17.41
C ASP A 131 -6.21 -15.07 -16.71
N LEU A 132 -5.71 -14.60 -15.58
CA LEU A 132 -6.27 -13.49 -14.81
C LEU A 132 -5.45 -12.21 -15.01
N SER A 133 -6.17 -11.09 -15.11
CA SER A 133 -5.64 -9.74 -15.13
C SER A 133 -6.33 -8.91 -14.06
N LEU A 134 -5.56 -8.36 -13.12
CA LEU A 134 -6.02 -7.45 -12.07
C LEU A 134 -5.69 -6.01 -12.47
N ASN A 135 -6.71 -5.20 -12.76
CA ASN A 135 -6.53 -3.77 -13.00
C ASN A 135 -6.25 -3.06 -11.67
N LEU A 136 -5.10 -2.37 -11.60
CA LEU A 136 -4.64 -1.75 -10.35
C LEU A 136 -5.30 -0.38 -10.09
N GLU A 137 -5.98 0.17 -11.08
CA GLU A 137 -6.68 1.44 -10.96
C GLU A 137 -8.18 1.26 -10.69
N SER A 138 -8.84 0.39 -11.47
CA SER A 138 -10.28 0.16 -11.34
C SER A 138 -10.65 -0.94 -10.35
N TYR A 139 -9.69 -1.71 -9.83
CA TYR A 139 -9.88 -2.88 -8.95
C TYR A 139 -10.69 -4.01 -9.60
N ASP A 140 -10.72 -4.05 -10.93
CA ASP A 140 -11.40 -5.10 -11.66
C ASP A 140 -10.49 -6.31 -11.87
N LEU A 141 -10.99 -7.48 -11.55
CA LEU A 141 -10.37 -8.76 -11.87
C LEU A 141 -11.02 -9.29 -13.15
N THR A 142 -10.23 -9.59 -14.17
CA THR A 142 -10.71 -10.03 -15.46
C THR A 142 -10.13 -11.38 -15.86
N CYS A 143 -10.92 -12.17 -16.62
CA CYS A 143 -10.50 -13.40 -17.29
C CYS A 143 -11.16 -13.46 -18.67
N GLY A 144 -10.38 -13.33 -19.73
CA GLY A 144 -10.89 -13.17 -21.08
C GLY A 144 -11.82 -11.95 -21.22
N GLN A 145 -13.09 -12.18 -21.55
CA GLN A 145 -14.09 -11.11 -21.70
C GLN A 145 -14.92 -10.85 -20.44
N LYS A 146 -14.72 -11.63 -19.38
CA LYS A 146 -15.45 -11.46 -18.12
C LYS A 146 -14.68 -10.58 -17.17
N ALA A 147 -15.38 -9.71 -16.44
CA ALA A 147 -14.83 -8.86 -15.41
C ALA A 147 -15.70 -8.91 -14.15
N ILE A 148 -15.09 -8.74 -13.00
CA ILE A 148 -15.77 -8.57 -11.71
C ILE A 148 -15.02 -7.56 -10.86
N HIS A 149 -15.75 -6.62 -10.29
CA HIS A 149 -15.18 -5.62 -9.38
C HIS A 149 -14.85 -6.24 -8.02
N LEU A 150 -13.69 -5.90 -7.49
CA LEU A 150 -13.24 -6.31 -6.16
C LEU A 150 -13.45 -5.17 -5.17
N SER A 151 -13.91 -5.50 -3.97
CA SER A 151 -13.80 -4.56 -2.85
C SER A 151 -12.32 -4.29 -2.53
N PHE A 152 -12.03 -3.20 -1.84
CA PHE A 152 -10.65 -2.82 -1.55
C PHE A 152 -9.84 -3.94 -0.86
N LYS A 153 -10.41 -4.60 0.14
CA LYS A 153 -9.71 -5.69 0.86
C LYS A 153 -9.50 -6.93 -0.04
N GLU A 154 -10.46 -7.25 -0.91
CA GLU A 154 -10.30 -8.30 -1.92
C GLU A 154 -9.21 -7.94 -2.93
N PHE A 155 -9.21 -6.69 -3.41
CA PHE A 155 -8.19 -6.17 -4.32
C PHE A 155 -6.80 -6.22 -3.68
N SER A 156 -6.65 -5.71 -2.45
CA SER A 156 -5.37 -5.70 -1.74
C SER A 156 -4.83 -7.12 -1.53
N LEU A 157 -5.70 -8.05 -1.14
CA LEU A 157 -5.34 -9.46 -0.98
C LEU A 157 -4.95 -10.10 -2.33
N ALA A 158 -5.72 -9.86 -3.40
CA ALA A 158 -5.42 -10.34 -4.74
C ALA A 158 -4.08 -9.78 -5.24
N LYS A 159 -3.84 -8.48 -5.05
CA LYS A 159 -2.59 -7.81 -5.42
C LYS A 159 -1.38 -8.45 -4.73
N VAL A 160 -1.43 -8.65 -3.41
CA VAL A 160 -0.33 -9.27 -2.66
C VAL A 160 -0.08 -10.70 -3.15
N LEU A 161 -1.11 -11.51 -3.32
CA LEU A 161 -0.98 -12.90 -3.74
C LEU A 161 -0.51 -13.03 -5.20
N MET A 162 -1.04 -12.21 -6.12
CA MET A 162 -0.64 -12.23 -7.54
C MET A 162 0.76 -11.68 -7.75
N SER A 163 1.18 -10.63 -6.99
CA SER A 163 2.55 -10.11 -7.05
C SER A 163 3.59 -11.11 -6.54
N ASN A 164 3.18 -12.10 -5.75
CA ASN A 164 4.01 -13.19 -5.25
C ASN A 164 3.60 -14.55 -5.85
N ALA A 165 3.10 -14.55 -7.09
CA ALA A 165 2.64 -15.77 -7.74
C ALA A 165 3.71 -16.88 -7.72
N GLY A 166 3.29 -18.10 -7.38
CA GLY A 166 4.18 -19.26 -7.20
C GLY A 166 4.86 -19.35 -5.83
N GLN A 167 4.88 -18.26 -5.04
CA GLN A 167 5.48 -18.24 -3.71
C GLN A 167 4.40 -18.42 -2.62
N VAL A 168 4.82 -18.94 -1.46
CA VAL A 168 3.95 -19.05 -0.29
C VAL A 168 4.00 -17.73 0.48
N VAL A 169 2.84 -17.10 0.67
CA VAL A 169 2.67 -15.90 1.47
C VAL A 169 2.03 -16.29 2.80
N SER A 170 2.67 -15.93 3.92
CA SER A 170 2.14 -16.27 5.25
C SER A 170 0.88 -15.48 5.59
N LYS A 171 0.09 -15.99 6.54
CA LYS A 171 -1.11 -15.29 6.99
C LYS A 171 -0.78 -13.98 7.69
N GLU A 172 0.27 -13.96 8.48
CA GLU A 172 0.77 -12.79 9.19
C GLU A 172 1.11 -11.67 8.20
N LEU A 173 1.87 -11.99 7.14
CA LEU A 173 2.22 -11.02 6.11
C LEU A 173 0.98 -10.51 5.36
N LEU A 174 -0.02 -11.37 5.11
CA LEU A 174 -1.28 -10.96 4.51
C LEU A 174 -2.06 -10.02 5.42
N ILE A 175 -2.10 -10.29 6.74
CA ILE A 175 -2.74 -9.40 7.71
C ILE A 175 -2.06 -8.03 7.71
N GLU A 176 -0.75 -7.99 7.86
CA GLU A 176 0.02 -6.74 7.86
C GLU A 176 -0.20 -5.91 6.59
N ARG A 177 -0.13 -6.55 5.41
CA ARG A 177 -0.25 -5.88 4.11
C ARG A 177 -1.66 -5.43 3.75
N VAL A 178 -2.69 -6.11 4.26
CA VAL A 178 -4.09 -5.85 3.86
C VAL A 178 -4.87 -5.11 4.94
N TRP A 179 -4.53 -5.30 6.22
CA TRP A 179 -5.25 -4.69 7.35
C TRP A 179 -4.41 -3.72 8.18
N GLY A 180 -3.08 -3.72 8.06
CA GLY A 180 -2.15 -2.88 8.83
C GLY A 180 -1.64 -3.55 10.10
N VAL A 181 -0.56 -2.98 10.67
CA VAL A 181 0.16 -3.54 11.84
C VAL A 181 -0.68 -3.53 13.12
N GLU A 182 -1.47 -2.48 13.34
CA GLU A 182 -2.30 -2.31 14.53
C GLU A 182 -3.70 -2.90 14.39
N SER A 183 -3.94 -3.66 13.32
CA SER A 183 -5.24 -4.23 13.04
C SER A 183 -5.58 -5.34 14.05
N SER A 184 -6.83 -5.33 14.52
CA SER A 184 -7.43 -6.47 15.25
C SER A 184 -7.84 -7.62 14.32
N ALA A 185 -7.41 -7.61 13.04
CA ALA A 185 -7.72 -8.66 12.11
C ALA A 185 -7.02 -9.97 12.52
N GLU A 186 -7.78 -11.05 12.49
CA GLU A 186 -7.33 -12.40 12.83
C GLU A 186 -7.23 -13.26 11.57
N ASP A 187 -6.65 -14.44 11.70
CA ASP A 187 -6.56 -15.47 10.66
C ASP A 187 -7.88 -15.71 9.92
N ASN A 188 -9.02 -15.67 10.65
CA ASN A 188 -10.35 -15.84 10.10
C ASN A 188 -10.71 -14.81 9.03
N ASN A 189 -10.19 -13.59 9.15
CA ASN A 189 -10.42 -12.55 8.15
C ASN A 189 -9.75 -12.91 6.83
N VAL A 190 -8.49 -13.36 6.86
CA VAL A 190 -7.77 -13.81 5.66
C VAL A 190 -8.49 -14.96 4.99
N GLU A 191 -8.96 -15.97 5.78
CA GLU A 191 -9.68 -17.13 5.27
C GLU A 191 -10.98 -16.75 4.56
N ALA A 192 -11.74 -15.81 5.14
CA ALA A 192 -12.98 -15.32 4.55
C ALA A 192 -12.72 -14.62 3.20
N TYR A 193 -11.74 -13.72 3.15
CA TYR A 193 -11.41 -12.99 1.92
C TYR A 193 -10.80 -13.89 0.84
N VAL A 194 -9.97 -14.86 1.21
CA VAL A 194 -9.51 -15.92 0.28
C VAL A 194 -10.69 -16.68 -0.30
N SER A 195 -11.69 -17.02 0.54
CA SER A 195 -12.92 -17.69 0.08
C SER A 195 -13.71 -16.84 -0.91
N PHE A 196 -13.82 -15.51 -0.67
CA PHE A 196 -14.49 -14.59 -1.60
C PHE A 196 -13.74 -14.50 -2.94
N LEU A 197 -12.42 -14.34 -2.92
CA LEU A 197 -11.62 -14.34 -4.15
C LEU A 197 -11.76 -15.64 -4.93
N ARG A 198 -11.68 -16.79 -4.27
CA ARG A 198 -11.88 -18.11 -4.93
C ARG A 198 -13.25 -18.22 -5.61
N LYS A 199 -14.32 -17.68 -4.99
CA LYS A 199 -15.66 -17.64 -5.61
C LYS A 199 -15.68 -16.76 -6.84
N LYS A 200 -15.06 -15.57 -6.78
CA LYS A 200 -14.97 -14.64 -7.90
C LYS A 200 -14.13 -15.21 -9.06
N MET A 201 -12.98 -15.82 -8.77
CA MET A 201 -12.15 -16.50 -9.78
C MET A 201 -12.90 -17.62 -10.49
N ARG A 202 -13.66 -18.45 -9.74
CA ARG A 202 -14.52 -19.48 -10.31
C ARG A 202 -15.65 -18.91 -11.17
N PHE A 203 -16.27 -17.81 -10.75
CA PHE A 203 -17.29 -17.11 -11.54
C PHE A 203 -16.72 -16.61 -12.90
N LEU A 204 -15.49 -16.11 -12.89
CA LEU A 204 -14.78 -15.69 -14.11
C LEU A 204 -14.43 -16.90 -15.01
N GLY A 205 -14.37 -18.11 -14.45
CA GLY A 205 -13.96 -19.32 -15.17
C GLY A 205 -12.45 -19.47 -15.32
N SER A 206 -11.68 -18.82 -14.44
CA SER A 206 -10.22 -18.85 -14.42
C SER A 206 -9.69 -20.25 -14.08
N LYS A 207 -8.55 -20.61 -14.71
CA LYS A 207 -7.75 -21.79 -14.35
C LYS A 207 -6.79 -21.51 -13.20
N ALA A 208 -6.49 -20.26 -12.94
CA ALA A 208 -5.68 -19.88 -11.79
C ALA A 208 -6.40 -20.19 -10.47
N CYS A 209 -5.63 -20.50 -9.44
CA CYS A 209 -6.21 -20.81 -8.13
C CYS A 209 -5.36 -20.27 -6.99
N ILE A 210 -6.00 -20.10 -5.82
CA ILE A 210 -5.31 -19.81 -4.56
C ILE A 210 -5.26 -21.13 -3.77
N GLU A 211 -4.08 -21.67 -3.57
CA GLU A 211 -3.84 -22.88 -2.81
C GLU A 211 -3.64 -22.57 -1.32
N THR A 212 -4.15 -23.46 -0.44
CA THR A 212 -3.85 -23.38 0.98
C THR A 212 -2.67 -24.30 1.29
N ILE A 213 -1.57 -23.73 1.76
CA ILE A 213 -0.39 -24.49 2.22
C ILE A 213 -0.52 -24.62 3.73
N ARG A 214 -0.81 -25.83 4.21
CA ARG A 214 -1.07 -26.08 5.64
C ARG A 214 0.08 -25.56 6.51
N LYS A 215 -0.25 -24.80 7.54
CA LYS A 215 0.68 -24.18 8.51
C LYS A 215 1.66 -23.15 7.92
N ALA A 216 1.55 -22.78 6.64
CA ALA A 216 2.47 -21.85 6.00
C ALA A 216 1.77 -20.63 5.38
N GLY A 217 0.49 -20.76 4.91
CA GLY A 217 -0.23 -19.64 4.32
C GLY A 217 -0.90 -19.99 3.00
N TYR A 218 -0.79 -19.10 2.01
CA TYR A 218 -1.44 -19.23 0.71
C TYR A 218 -0.45 -19.03 -0.43
N ARG A 219 -0.70 -19.70 -1.55
CA ARG A 219 0.05 -19.57 -2.78
C ARG A 219 -0.90 -19.30 -3.95
N PHE A 220 -0.60 -18.32 -4.77
CA PHE A 220 -1.31 -18.08 -6.02
C PHE A 220 -0.65 -18.90 -7.13
N ALA A 221 -1.40 -19.80 -7.75
CA ALA A 221 -0.95 -20.63 -8.85
C ALA A 221 -1.61 -20.18 -10.15
N ALA A 222 -0.80 -19.94 -11.20
CA ALA A 222 -1.28 -19.50 -12.52
C ALA A 222 -2.14 -20.54 -13.22
N ASP A 223 -1.78 -21.83 -13.06
CA ASP A 223 -2.59 -22.97 -13.50
C ASP A 223 -2.89 -23.83 -12.28
N GLY A 224 -4.16 -23.92 -11.90
CA GLY A 224 -4.61 -24.85 -10.89
C GLY A 224 -4.44 -26.25 -11.41
N ALA A 225 -3.69 -27.10 -10.73
CA ALA A 225 -3.82 -28.55 -10.96
C ALA A 225 -5.31 -28.89 -10.74
N ALA A 226 -5.97 -29.37 -11.78
CA ALA A 226 -7.32 -29.90 -11.66
C ALA A 226 -7.29 -30.98 -10.58
N ALA A 227 -7.90 -30.68 -9.41
CA ALA A 227 -8.14 -31.67 -8.37
C ALA A 227 -9.48 -32.35 -8.63
#